data_e8952b5c6aced3ff9248321182335486
#
_entry.id   e8952b5c6aced3ff9248321182335486
#
_cell.length_a   1.000
_cell.length_b   1.000
_cell.length_c   1.000
_cell.angle_alpha   90.00
_cell.angle_beta   90.00
_cell.angle_gamma   90.00
#
_symmetry.space_group_name_H-M   'P 1'
#
loop_
_entity.id
_entity.type
_entity.pdbx_description
1 polymer ?
#
loop_
_entity_poly.entity_id
_entity_poly.type
_entity_poly.pdbx_seq_one_letter_code
_entity_poly.pdbx_strand_id
1 'polypeptide(L)'
;KEKEEKVSVFMPLVDFYKEYVKKESVNVLTQEQINATWDIVNNMEFCTERDDMTYDTFAAMHVVEAEVPESLIEASAEWADTAIFTISRFSAEGVDRRPQGNDYYLSDLEKDLLDKLTKLFKKVVVIINSGATIDCEYFAERNDVQGVLFSWQGGMEGGLAIADILCGDVNPSGKMVDTIAKSYDCYPCKEEFWESFQFIDYSDDIFVGYR
;
A
#
# COMPACT_ATOMS: atom_id res chain seq x y z
N LYS A 1 -3.80 2.76 28.83
CA LYS A 1 -2.61 2.64 29.71
C LYS A 1 -2.09 1.20 29.77
N GLU A 2 -2.93 0.18 30.00
CA GLU A 2 -2.50 -1.23 30.02
C GLU A 2 -2.03 -1.77 28.66
N LYS A 3 -2.51 -1.22 27.53
CA LYS A 3 -2.06 -1.61 26.19
C LYS A 3 -0.67 -1.04 25.85
N GLU A 4 -0.34 0.15 26.33
CA GLU A 4 0.98 0.77 26.14
C GLU A 4 2.12 0.02 26.84
N GLU A 5 1.82 -0.82 27.84
CA GLU A 5 2.83 -1.61 28.55
C GLU A 5 3.13 -2.97 27.91
N LYS A 6 2.30 -3.44 26.96
CA LYS A 6 2.44 -4.77 26.35
C LYS A 6 3.39 -4.80 25.15
N VAL A 7 3.55 -3.70 24.46
CA VAL A 7 4.35 -3.60 23.24
C VAL A 7 5.24 -2.38 23.32
N SER A 8 6.51 -2.58 23.11
CA SER A 8 7.48 -1.50 22.92
C SER A 8 7.83 -1.37 21.45
N VAL A 9 8.09 -0.15 21.01
CA VAL A 9 8.43 0.18 19.63
C VAL A 9 9.85 0.75 19.60
N PHE A 10 10.63 0.37 18.59
CA PHE A 10 11.98 0.90 18.38
C PHE A 10 11.92 2.36 17.94
N MET A 11 12.05 3.28 18.87
CA MET A 11 11.85 4.71 18.66
C MET A 11 12.77 5.33 17.59
N PRO A 12 14.03 4.92 17.44
CA PRO A 12 14.89 5.49 16.38
C PRO A 12 14.31 5.30 14.95
N LEU A 13 13.65 4.17 14.69
CA LEU A 13 12.98 3.93 13.41
C LEU A 13 11.73 4.81 13.26
N VAL A 14 10.96 4.98 14.33
CA VAL A 14 9.79 5.88 14.34
C VAL A 14 10.20 7.31 14.06
N ASP A 15 11.29 7.77 14.69
CA ASP A 15 11.80 9.13 14.51
C ASP A 15 12.35 9.34 13.08
N PHE A 16 13.02 8.34 12.52
CA PHE A 16 13.46 8.34 11.13
C PHE A 16 12.27 8.56 10.18
N TYR A 17 11.21 7.77 10.29
CA TYR A 17 10.04 7.90 9.43
C TYR A 17 9.28 9.21 9.64
N LYS A 18 9.20 9.72 10.87
CA LYS A 18 8.61 11.05 11.14
C LYS A 18 9.35 12.17 10.42
N GLU A 19 10.67 12.15 10.48
CA GLU A 19 11.50 13.17 9.79
C GLU A 19 11.42 13.00 8.28
N TYR A 20 11.44 11.76 7.78
CA TYR A 20 11.26 11.47 6.37
C TYR A 20 9.94 12.01 5.83
N VAL A 21 8.82 11.62 6.45
CA VAL A 21 7.49 12.09 6.03
C VAL A 21 7.39 13.61 6.11
N LYS A 22 7.91 14.22 7.16
CA LYS A 22 7.92 15.69 7.29
C LYS A 22 8.71 16.36 6.17
N LYS A 23 9.84 15.80 5.78
CA LYS A 23 10.67 16.30 4.69
C LYS A 23 9.98 16.13 3.34
N GLU A 24 9.46 14.94 3.06
CA GLU A 24 8.83 14.63 1.78
C GLU A 24 7.45 15.29 1.62
N SER A 25 6.71 15.51 2.72
CA SER A 25 5.39 16.17 2.67
C SER A 25 5.44 17.63 2.17
N VAL A 26 6.60 18.28 2.21
CA VAL A 26 6.76 19.62 1.61
C VAL A 26 6.83 19.57 0.09
N ASN A 27 7.07 18.41 -0.49
CA ASN A 27 7.08 18.20 -1.93
C ASN A 27 5.71 17.74 -2.46
N VAL A 28 4.78 17.47 -1.56
CA VAL A 28 3.38 17.15 -1.91
C VAL A 28 2.69 18.43 -2.38
N LEU A 29 1.78 18.30 -3.34
CA LEU A 29 1.02 19.43 -3.88
C LEU A 29 0.36 20.25 -2.79
N THR A 30 0.46 21.57 -2.90
CA THR A 30 -0.28 22.47 -2.02
C THR A 30 -1.79 22.39 -2.30
N GLN A 31 -2.63 22.79 -1.34
CA GLN A 31 -4.08 22.82 -1.55
C GLN A 31 -4.49 23.71 -2.75
N GLU A 32 -3.73 24.76 -3.04
CA GLU A 32 -3.95 25.61 -4.20
C GLU A 32 -3.68 24.87 -5.51
N GLN A 33 -2.59 24.09 -5.58
CA GLN A 33 -2.27 23.27 -6.75
C GLN A 33 -3.30 22.17 -6.95
N ILE A 34 -3.74 21.50 -5.87
CA ILE A 34 -4.81 20.52 -5.89
C ILE A 34 -6.10 21.11 -6.45
N ASN A 35 -6.52 22.28 -5.92
CA ASN A 35 -7.73 22.95 -6.39
C ASN A 35 -7.61 23.38 -7.86
N ALA A 36 -6.47 23.90 -8.27
CA ALA A 36 -6.23 24.28 -9.67
C ALA A 36 -6.32 23.08 -10.61
N THR A 37 -5.79 21.91 -10.20
CA THR A 37 -5.89 20.69 -10.99
C THR A 37 -7.34 20.22 -11.06
N TRP A 38 -8.09 20.24 -9.96
CA TRP A 38 -9.50 19.91 -9.96
C TRP A 38 -10.32 20.82 -10.85
N ASP A 39 -10.03 22.12 -10.87
CA ASP A 39 -10.71 23.07 -11.77
C ASP A 39 -10.45 22.71 -13.24
N ILE A 40 -9.23 22.31 -13.58
CA ILE A 40 -8.90 21.85 -14.92
C ILE A 40 -9.66 20.56 -15.24
N VAL A 41 -9.54 19.53 -14.40
CA VAL A 41 -10.19 18.22 -14.57
C VAL A 41 -11.71 18.34 -14.71
N ASN A 42 -12.35 19.21 -13.91
CA ASN A 42 -13.80 19.39 -13.96
C ASN A 42 -14.28 20.10 -15.24
N ASN A 43 -13.41 20.85 -15.91
CA ASN A 43 -13.72 21.56 -17.16
C ASN A 43 -13.25 20.81 -18.41
N MET A 44 -12.58 19.66 -18.27
CA MET A 44 -12.18 18.83 -19.41
C MET A 44 -13.35 17.96 -19.90
N GLU A 45 -13.38 17.71 -21.20
CA GLU A 45 -14.22 16.66 -21.76
C GLU A 45 -13.73 15.29 -21.28
N PHE A 46 -14.62 14.32 -21.23
CA PHE A 46 -14.29 12.95 -20.83
C PHE A 46 -13.36 12.34 -21.89
N CYS A 47 -12.07 12.30 -21.61
CA CYS A 47 -11.05 11.79 -22.53
C CYS A 47 -9.86 11.17 -21.77
N THR A 48 -8.96 10.54 -22.52
CA THR A 48 -7.74 9.89 -22.00
C THR A 48 -6.84 10.82 -21.19
N GLU A 49 -6.70 12.07 -21.65
CA GLU A 49 -5.85 13.07 -21.00
C GLU A 49 -6.31 13.42 -19.57
N ARG A 50 -7.64 13.35 -19.34
CA ARG A 50 -8.22 13.59 -18.02
C ARG A 50 -7.77 12.55 -17.01
N ASP A 51 -7.76 11.28 -17.39
CA ASP A 51 -7.39 10.20 -16.48
C ASP A 51 -5.92 10.29 -16.08
N ASP A 52 -5.04 10.52 -17.04
CA ASP A 52 -3.61 10.70 -16.78
C ASP A 52 -3.33 11.86 -15.85
N MET A 53 -3.93 13.03 -16.09
CA MET A 53 -3.76 14.20 -15.22
C MET A 53 -4.29 13.95 -13.81
N THR A 54 -5.42 13.27 -13.69
CA THR A 54 -6.02 12.95 -12.39
C THR A 54 -5.12 11.98 -11.64
N TYR A 55 -4.64 10.93 -12.30
CA TYR A 55 -3.71 9.97 -11.71
C TYR A 55 -2.44 10.65 -11.21
N ASP A 56 -1.77 11.44 -12.06
CA ASP A 56 -0.51 12.09 -11.72
C ASP A 56 -0.68 13.08 -10.54
N THR A 57 -1.81 13.77 -10.47
CA THR A 57 -2.13 14.64 -9.34
C THR A 57 -2.25 13.87 -8.04
N PHE A 58 -2.99 12.77 -8.05
CA PHE A 58 -3.18 11.96 -6.86
C PHE A 58 -1.92 11.17 -6.49
N ALA A 59 -1.17 10.68 -7.46
CA ALA A 59 0.12 10.03 -7.21
C ALA A 59 1.12 10.98 -6.55
N ALA A 60 1.13 12.27 -6.96
CA ALA A 60 2.00 13.27 -6.37
C ALA A 60 1.63 13.65 -4.92
N MET A 61 0.46 13.26 -4.42
CA MET A 61 0.08 13.42 -3.02
C MET A 61 0.67 12.35 -2.10
N HIS A 62 1.37 11.37 -2.64
CA HIS A 62 1.90 10.25 -1.88
C HIS A 62 3.37 10.40 -1.55
N VAL A 63 3.69 10.07 -0.31
CA VAL A 63 5.07 9.82 0.11
C VAL A 63 5.38 8.36 -0.17
N VAL A 64 6.36 8.11 -1.05
CA VAL A 64 6.83 6.76 -1.38
C VAL A 64 7.62 6.16 -0.22
N GLU A 65 7.92 4.85 -0.28
CA GLU A 65 8.73 4.19 0.74
C GLU A 65 10.12 4.84 0.89
N ALA A 66 10.61 4.91 2.12
CA ALA A 66 11.90 5.48 2.45
C ALA A 66 13.05 4.50 2.20
N GLU A 67 14.18 4.99 1.74
CA GLU A 67 15.44 4.24 1.78
C GLU A 67 15.98 4.23 3.22
N VAL A 68 15.62 3.18 3.98
CA VAL A 68 16.03 3.05 5.38
C VAL A 68 17.51 2.69 5.46
N PRO A 69 18.33 3.43 6.23
CA PRO A 69 19.75 3.12 6.41
C PRO A 69 19.94 1.69 6.95
N GLU A 70 20.87 0.95 6.37
CA GLU A 70 21.14 -0.45 6.75
C GLU A 70 21.48 -0.58 8.24
N SER A 71 22.31 0.32 8.76
CA SER A 71 22.65 0.37 10.18
C SER A 71 21.43 0.54 11.11
N LEU A 72 20.39 1.23 10.63
CA LEU A 72 19.14 1.40 11.41
C LEU A 72 18.30 0.13 11.38
N ILE A 73 18.29 -0.59 10.25
CA ILE A 73 17.60 -1.88 10.13
C ILE A 73 18.30 -2.91 11.03
N GLU A 74 19.63 -2.99 10.99
CA GLU A 74 20.42 -3.89 11.83
C GLU A 74 20.20 -3.60 13.33
N ALA A 75 20.27 -2.35 13.75
CA ALA A 75 20.02 -1.96 15.14
C ALA A 75 18.59 -2.29 15.58
N SER A 76 17.62 -2.19 14.68
CA SER A 76 16.24 -2.58 15.01
C SER A 76 16.07 -4.09 15.13
N ALA A 77 16.81 -4.89 14.35
CA ALA A 77 16.82 -6.35 14.44
C ALA A 77 17.53 -6.88 15.68
N GLU A 78 18.54 -6.16 16.18
CA GLU A 78 19.14 -6.45 17.49
C GLU A 78 18.17 -6.18 18.65
N TRP A 79 17.30 -5.20 18.47
CA TRP A 79 16.35 -4.78 19.50
C TRP A 79 15.06 -5.60 19.55
N ALA A 80 14.56 -6.08 18.38
CA ALA A 80 13.29 -6.78 18.25
C ALA A 80 13.40 -8.05 17.40
N ASP A 81 12.63 -9.06 17.74
CA ASP A 81 12.51 -10.31 16.97
C ASP A 81 11.52 -10.22 15.80
N THR A 82 10.63 -9.23 15.81
CA THR A 82 9.52 -9.10 14.88
C THR A 82 9.56 -7.75 14.16
N ALA A 83 9.56 -7.78 12.85
CA ALA A 83 9.33 -6.61 12.00
C ALA A 83 7.90 -6.57 11.49
N ILE A 84 7.35 -5.36 11.45
CA ILE A 84 6.07 -5.06 10.80
C ILE A 84 6.38 -4.17 9.60
N PHE A 85 6.08 -4.68 8.41
CA PHE A 85 6.27 -3.97 7.17
C PHE A 85 4.92 -3.52 6.62
N THR A 86 4.71 -2.21 6.55
CA THR A 86 3.46 -1.63 6.07
C THR A 86 3.62 -1.14 4.64
N ILE A 87 2.81 -1.67 3.74
CA ILE A 87 2.72 -1.23 2.34
C ILE A 87 1.47 -0.36 2.23
N SER A 88 1.65 0.90 1.89
CA SER A 88 0.55 1.83 1.69
C SER A 88 0.39 2.17 0.22
N ARG A 89 -0.85 2.25 -0.23
CA ARG A 89 -1.18 2.67 -1.59
C ARG A 89 -2.28 3.70 -1.58
N PHE A 90 -2.08 4.65 -2.44
CA PHE A 90 -3.13 5.55 -2.86
C PHE A 90 -4.22 4.75 -3.60
N SER A 91 -5.47 5.03 -3.28
CA SER A 91 -6.61 4.54 -4.03
C SER A 91 -7.70 5.60 -3.98
N ALA A 92 -7.64 6.53 -4.94
CA ALA A 92 -8.60 7.60 -5.05
C ALA A 92 -9.75 7.18 -5.98
N GLU A 93 -10.88 7.76 -5.73
CA GLU A 93 -12.00 7.70 -6.65
C GLU A 93 -11.65 8.38 -7.98
N GLY A 94 -12.04 7.76 -9.08
CA GLY A 94 -11.91 8.33 -10.42
C GLY A 94 -10.61 8.07 -11.14
N VAL A 95 -9.72 7.22 -10.59
CA VAL A 95 -8.50 6.78 -11.27
C VAL A 95 -8.30 5.29 -11.10
N ASP A 96 -7.84 4.65 -12.16
CA ASP A 96 -7.54 3.22 -12.17
C ASP A 96 -6.10 2.95 -11.71
N ARG A 97 -5.87 1.74 -11.21
CA ARG A 97 -4.56 1.25 -10.86
C ARG A 97 -3.72 1.01 -12.10
N ARG A 98 -2.47 1.43 -12.06
CA ARG A 98 -1.50 1.16 -13.12
C ARG A 98 -0.62 -0.02 -12.77
N PRO A 99 -0.30 -0.91 -13.71
CA PRO A 99 0.58 -2.04 -13.49
C PRO A 99 2.05 -1.60 -13.43
N GLN A 100 2.37 -0.79 -12.43
CA GLN A 100 3.71 -0.22 -12.21
C GLN A 100 4.09 -0.25 -10.73
N GLY A 101 5.39 -0.07 -10.45
CA GLY A 101 5.90 0.05 -9.08
C GLY A 101 5.31 1.24 -8.34
N ASN A 102 5.13 1.11 -7.03
CA ASN A 102 4.44 2.05 -6.14
C ASN A 102 2.93 2.20 -6.39
N ASP A 103 2.36 1.43 -7.28
CA ASP A 103 0.92 1.39 -7.50
C ASP A 103 0.42 -0.06 -7.39
N TYR A 104 0.16 -0.77 -8.49
CA TYR A 104 -0.24 -2.17 -8.43
C TYR A 104 0.91 -3.07 -7.96
N TYR A 105 2.11 -2.89 -8.51
CA TYR A 105 3.30 -3.64 -8.11
C TYR A 105 4.04 -3.00 -6.93
N LEU A 106 4.76 -3.83 -6.18
CA LEU A 106 5.77 -3.35 -5.26
C LEU A 106 6.89 -2.66 -6.03
N SER A 107 7.42 -1.57 -5.48
CA SER A 107 8.65 -0.96 -5.97
C SER A 107 9.86 -1.86 -5.67
N ASP A 108 10.95 -1.62 -6.36
CA ASP A 108 12.20 -2.33 -6.09
C ASP A 108 12.71 -2.04 -4.67
N LEU A 109 12.49 -0.82 -4.18
CA LEU A 109 12.86 -0.44 -2.82
C LEU A 109 12.05 -1.20 -1.75
N GLU A 110 10.74 -1.38 -1.97
CA GLU A 110 9.90 -2.18 -1.08
C GLU A 110 10.31 -3.66 -1.08
N LYS A 111 10.64 -4.21 -2.24
CA LYS A 111 11.14 -5.59 -2.35
C LYS A 111 12.47 -5.77 -1.63
N ASP A 112 13.43 -4.86 -1.87
CA ASP A 112 14.73 -4.88 -1.22
C ASP A 112 14.61 -4.74 0.30
N LEU A 113 13.72 -3.86 0.78
CA LEU A 113 13.48 -3.69 2.20
C LEU A 113 12.88 -4.97 2.81
N LEU A 114 11.86 -5.56 2.18
CA LEU A 114 11.27 -6.83 2.65
C LEU A 114 12.32 -7.95 2.71
N ASP A 115 13.19 -8.05 1.69
CA ASP A 115 14.27 -9.03 1.66
C ASP A 115 15.32 -8.84 2.78
N LYS A 116 15.60 -7.59 3.14
CA LYS A 116 16.47 -7.27 4.28
C LYS A 116 15.80 -7.66 5.60
N LEU A 117 14.54 -7.31 5.75
CA LEU A 117 13.77 -7.62 6.96
C LEU A 117 13.67 -9.12 7.19
N THR A 118 13.36 -9.92 6.16
CA THR A 118 13.23 -11.38 6.31
C THR A 118 14.56 -12.08 6.59
N LYS A 119 15.69 -11.48 6.23
CA LYS A 119 17.03 -12.00 6.57
C LYS A 119 17.44 -11.70 8.00
N LEU A 120 17.03 -10.56 8.54
CA LEU A 120 17.49 -10.07 9.82
C LEU A 120 16.55 -10.38 10.99
N PHE A 121 15.24 -10.39 10.74
CA PHE A 121 14.25 -10.62 11.79
C PHE A 121 13.77 -12.07 11.82
N LYS A 122 13.43 -12.57 12.99
CA LYS A 122 12.86 -13.91 13.16
C LYS A 122 11.43 -14.01 12.62
N LYS A 123 10.71 -12.90 12.62
CA LYS A 123 9.33 -12.81 12.15
C LYS A 123 9.12 -11.51 11.38
N VAL A 124 8.43 -11.63 10.25
CA VAL A 124 8.00 -10.47 9.45
C VAL A 124 6.51 -10.59 9.19
N VAL A 125 5.78 -9.53 9.51
CA VAL A 125 4.35 -9.40 9.21
C VAL A 125 4.18 -8.24 8.23
N VAL A 126 3.47 -8.50 7.14
CA VAL A 126 3.14 -7.49 6.14
C VAL A 126 1.74 -6.94 6.40
N ILE A 127 1.60 -5.62 6.41
CA ILE A 127 0.32 -4.94 6.50
C ILE A 127 0.08 -4.20 5.19
N ILE A 128 -1.06 -4.46 4.57
CA ILE A 128 -1.47 -3.78 3.34
C ILE A 128 -2.54 -2.75 3.68
N ASN A 129 -2.14 -1.48 3.62
CA ASN A 129 -3.00 -0.31 3.81
C ASN A 129 -3.32 0.32 2.46
N SER A 130 -4.30 -0.25 1.78
CA SER A 130 -4.72 0.17 0.44
C SER A 130 -6.23 -0.03 0.29
N GLY A 131 -6.92 0.91 -0.32
CA GLY A 131 -8.36 0.76 -0.62
C GLY A 131 -8.64 -0.14 -1.83
N ALA A 132 -7.60 -0.54 -2.57
CA ALA A 132 -7.70 -1.45 -3.70
C ALA A 132 -6.68 -2.58 -3.58
N THR A 133 -6.84 -3.63 -4.38
CA THR A 133 -5.90 -4.75 -4.44
C THR A 133 -4.54 -4.30 -4.97
N ILE A 134 -3.49 -4.97 -4.54
CA ILE A 134 -2.13 -4.83 -5.06
C ILE A 134 -1.59 -6.20 -5.44
N ASP A 135 -0.52 -6.22 -6.21
CA ASP A 135 0.19 -7.46 -6.50
C ASP A 135 0.76 -8.07 -5.21
N CYS A 136 0.44 -9.34 -4.98
CA CYS A 136 0.89 -10.10 -3.81
C CYS A 136 1.87 -11.21 -4.17
N GLU A 137 2.24 -11.38 -5.44
CA GLU A 137 3.12 -12.45 -5.89
C GLU A 137 4.43 -12.49 -5.11
N TYR A 138 5.00 -11.32 -4.83
CA TYR A 138 6.29 -11.22 -4.17
C TYR A 138 6.34 -11.78 -2.74
N PHE A 139 5.24 -11.78 -2.01
CA PHE A 139 5.20 -12.23 -0.61
C PHE A 139 4.17 -13.32 -0.31
N ALA A 140 3.23 -13.61 -1.22
CA ALA A 140 2.12 -14.53 -0.95
C ALA A 140 2.56 -15.98 -0.69
N GLU A 141 3.63 -16.44 -1.34
CA GLU A 141 4.13 -17.82 -1.22
C GLU A 141 5.44 -17.91 -0.41
N ARG A 142 5.86 -16.82 0.28
CA ARG A 142 7.08 -16.78 1.08
C ARG A 142 6.89 -17.42 2.44
N ASN A 143 7.76 -18.36 2.78
CA ASN A 143 7.76 -19.02 4.10
C ASN A 143 8.42 -18.16 5.19
N ASP A 144 9.13 -17.10 4.81
CA ASP A 144 9.81 -16.15 5.69
C ASP A 144 8.95 -14.93 6.03
N VAL A 145 7.73 -14.84 5.49
CA VAL A 145 6.67 -13.90 5.88
C VAL A 145 5.62 -14.66 6.69
N GLN A 146 5.46 -14.34 7.98
CA GLN A 146 4.61 -15.08 8.90
C GLN A 146 3.14 -14.73 8.79
N GLY A 147 2.81 -13.59 8.23
CA GLY A 147 1.42 -13.20 8.01
C GLY A 147 1.28 -11.95 7.15
N VAL A 148 0.15 -11.87 6.47
CA VAL A 148 -0.24 -10.70 5.66
C VAL A 148 -1.61 -10.25 6.14
N LEU A 149 -1.72 -8.99 6.55
CA LEU A 149 -2.96 -8.37 7.00
C LEU A 149 -3.41 -7.31 5.99
N PHE A 150 -4.51 -7.56 5.31
CA PHE A 150 -5.19 -6.52 4.54
C PHE A 150 -6.02 -5.66 5.49
N SER A 151 -5.51 -4.48 5.81
CA SER A 151 -6.18 -3.52 6.69
C SER A 151 -7.13 -2.60 5.93
N TRP A 152 -7.03 -2.59 4.61
CA TRP A 152 -7.77 -1.68 3.74
C TRP A 152 -7.57 -0.22 4.18
N GLN A 153 -8.62 0.59 4.11
CA GLN A 153 -8.63 1.97 4.60
C GLN A 153 -9.33 2.03 5.97
N GLY A 154 -8.56 1.87 7.03
CA GLY A 154 -9.06 1.66 8.39
C GLY A 154 -9.70 2.88 9.07
N GLY A 155 -9.75 4.05 8.43
CA GLY A 155 -10.26 5.27 9.02
C GLY A 155 -9.42 5.79 10.20
N MET A 156 -9.99 6.67 11.03
CA MET A 156 -9.27 7.35 12.11
C MET A 156 -8.75 6.39 13.20
N GLU A 157 -9.46 5.32 13.48
CA GLU A 157 -9.08 4.33 14.49
C GLU A 157 -8.37 3.10 13.92
N GLY A 158 -8.06 3.11 12.61
CA GLY A 158 -7.46 1.98 11.91
C GLY A 158 -6.14 1.51 12.52
N GLY A 159 -5.29 2.44 12.94
CA GLY A 159 -4.04 2.12 13.60
C GLY A 159 -4.22 1.39 14.94
N LEU A 160 -5.23 1.76 15.74
CA LEU A 160 -5.56 1.07 16.99
C LEU A 160 -6.11 -0.33 16.72
N ALA A 161 -6.99 -0.48 15.74
CA ALA A 161 -7.54 -1.78 15.35
C ALA A 161 -6.45 -2.75 14.86
N ILE A 162 -5.50 -2.27 14.05
CA ILE A 162 -4.33 -3.04 13.61
C ILE A 162 -3.49 -3.46 14.82
N ALA A 163 -3.22 -2.54 15.74
CA ALA A 163 -2.45 -2.82 16.96
C ALA A 163 -3.14 -3.90 17.82
N ASP A 164 -4.45 -3.86 17.99
CA ASP A 164 -5.23 -4.87 18.72
C ASP A 164 -5.07 -6.28 18.08
N ILE A 165 -5.09 -6.36 16.75
CA ILE A 165 -4.86 -7.62 16.02
C ILE A 165 -3.43 -8.12 16.23
N LEU A 166 -2.44 -7.24 16.05
CA LEU A 166 -1.02 -7.61 16.19
C LEU A 166 -0.66 -8.03 17.62
N CYS A 167 -1.32 -7.44 18.63
CA CYS A 167 -1.15 -7.82 20.04
C CYS A 167 -1.93 -9.09 20.41
N GLY A 168 -2.79 -9.60 19.54
CA GLY A 168 -3.62 -10.77 19.79
C GLY A 168 -4.83 -10.48 20.69
N ASP A 169 -5.14 -9.21 20.94
CA ASP A 169 -6.32 -8.82 21.73
C ASP A 169 -7.62 -9.06 20.95
N VAL A 170 -7.55 -8.99 19.62
CA VAL A 170 -8.67 -9.23 18.70
C VAL A 170 -8.22 -10.17 17.59
N ASN A 171 -9.07 -11.15 17.27
CA ASN A 171 -8.88 -11.97 16.08
C ASN A 171 -9.63 -11.35 14.90
N PRO A 172 -8.98 -11.07 13.74
CA PRO A 172 -9.66 -10.50 12.60
C PRO A 172 -10.76 -11.41 12.09
N SER A 173 -11.97 -10.90 11.97
CA SER A 173 -13.15 -11.63 11.49
C SER A 173 -13.50 -11.32 10.03
N GLY A 174 -12.89 -10.29 9.46
CA GLY A 174 -13.08 -9.90 8.07
C GLY A 174 -12.66 -11.00 7.09
N LYS A 175 -13.32 -11.05 5.96
CA LYS A 175 -12.98 -11.91 4.84
C LYS A 175 -12.50 -11.07 3.68
N MET A 176 -11.63 -11.65 2.85
CA MET A 176 -11.28 -11.01 1.58
C MET A 176 -12.52 -10.86 0.72
N VAL A 177 -12.71 -9.67 0.17
CA VAL A 177 -13.86 -9.36 -0.71
C VAL A 177 -13.59 -9.73 -2.16
N ASP A 178 -12.31 -9.88 -2.50
CA ASP A 178 -11.83 -10.18 -3.84
C ASP A 178 -10.88 -11.37 -3.85
N THR A 179 -10.74 -12.00 -5.00
CA THR A 179 -9.69 -12.96 -5.30
C THR A 179 -8.52 -12.21 -5.93
N ILE A 180 -7.36 -12.25 -5.29
CA ILE A 180 -6.13 -11.66 -5.84
C ILE A 180 -5.49 -12.68 -6.77
N ALA A 181 -5.31 -12.31 -8.03
CA ALA A 181 -4.65 -13.16 -9.01
C ALA A 181 -3.17 -13.37 -8.66
N LYS A 182 -2.58 -14.47 -9.12
CA LYS A 182 -1.15 -14.76 -8.95
C LYS A 182 -0.25 -13.71 -9.57
N SER A 183 -0.65 -13.20 -10.74
CA SER A 183 0.03 -12.10 -11.42
C SER A 183 -1.00 -11.27 -12.17
N TYR A 184 -0.62 -10.07 -12.56
CA TYR A 184 -1.45 -9.19 -13.39
C TYR A 184 -1.91 -9.86 -14.68
N ASP A 185 -1.06 -10.68 -15.29
CA ASP A 185 -1.37 -11.42 -16.53
C ASP A 185 -2.48 -12.46 -16.39
N CYS A 186 -2.85 -12.83 -15.18
CA CYS A 186 -3.95 -13.76 -14.92
C CYS A 186 -5.33 -13.08 -14.92
N TYR A 187 -5.39 -11.75 -14.97
CA TYR A 187 -6.67 -11.05 -15.11
C TYR A 187 -7.11 -11.04 -16.58
N PRO A 188 -8.29 -11.57 -16.93
CA PRO A 188 -8.76 -11.59 -18.31
C PRO A 188 -8.90 -10.20 -18.92
N CYS A 189 -9.31 -9.21 -18.10
CA CYS A 189 -9.54 -7.83 -18.52
C CYS A 189 -8.29 -6.93 -18.41
N LYS A 190 -7.09 -7.48 -18.23
CA LYS A 190 -5.87 -6.71 -17.95
C LYS A 190 -5.55 -5.64 -18.99
N GLU A 191 -5.86 -5.90 -20.27
CA GLU A 191 -5.58 -4.98 -21.37
C GLU A 191 -6.63 -3.87 -21.50
N GLU A 192 -7.78 -4.04 -20.83
CA GLU A 192 -8.90 -3.10 -20.89
C GLU A 192 -9.02 -2.25 -19.63
N PHE A 193 -8.30 -2.62 -18.58
CA PHE A 193 -8.51 -2.10 -17.24
C PHE A 193 -8.28 -0.58 -17.13
N TRP A 194 -7.25 -0.05 -17.77
CA TRP A 194 -6.94 1.39 -17.78
C TRP A 194 -6.65 1.93 -19.18
N GLU A 195 -6.59 1.08 -20.20
CA GLU A 195 -6.22 1.46 -21.56
C GLU A 195 -7.43 1.82 -22.43
N SER A 196 -8.63 1.37 -22.07
CA SER A 196 -9.85 1.67 -22.81
C SER A 196 -10.69 2.73 -22.12
N PHE A 197 -10.75 3.91 -22.72
CA PHE A 197 -11.52 5.05 -22.19
C PHE A 197 -12.92 5.20 -22.80
N GLN A 198 -13.23 4.42 -23.83
CA GLN A 198 -14.51 4.52 -24.53
C GLN A 198 -15.49 3.43 -24.13
N PHE A 199 -15.01 2.26 -23.84
CA PHE A 199 -15.81 1.12 -23.39
C PHE A 199 -14.93 0.12 -22.64
N ILE A 200 -15.54 -0.69 -21.83
CA ILE A 200 -14.92 -1.83 -21.13
C ILE A 200 -15.76 -3.05 -21.46
N ASP A 201 -15.11 -4.09 -21.99
CA ASP A 201 -15.72 -5.40 -22.18
C ASP A 201 -15.63 -6.17 -20.85
N TYR A 202 -16.76 -6.66 -20.35
CA TYR A 202 -16.80 -7.48 -19.15
C TYR A 202 -16.36 -8.91 -19.45
N SER A 203 -15.08 -9.07 -19.80
CA SER A 203 -14.50 -10.36 -20.24
C SER A 203 -14.53 -11.46 -19.19
N ASP A 204 -14.58 -11.09 -17.90
CA ASP A 204 -14.76 -12.03 -16.79
C ASP A 204 -16.17 -12.61 -16.70
N ASP A 205 -17.17 -11.90 -17.21
CA ASP A 205 -18.58 -12.29 -17.18
C ASP A 205 -19.01 -12.80 -15.79
N ILE A 206 -19.61 -14.00 -15.74
CA ILE A 206 -20.04 -14.63 -14.48
C ILE A 206 -18.89 -15.23 -13.66
N PHE A 207 -17.68 -15.25 -14.18
CA PHE A 207 -16.50 -15.85 -13.54
C PHE A 207 -15.69 -14.86 -12.69
N VAL A 208 -16.26 -13.69 -12.42
CA VAL A 208 -15.65 -12.69 -11.54
C VAL A 208 -15.35 -13.25 -10.15
N GLY A 209 -14.14 -13.02 -9.65
CA GLY A 209 -13.74 -13.24 -8.27
C GLY A 209 -13.79 -14.70 -7.83
N TYR A 210 -14.78 -15.08 -7.06
CA TYR A 210 -14.88 -16.38 -6.38
C TYR A 210 -15.39 -17.55 -7.22
N ARG A 211 -15.49 -17.42 -8.50
CA ARG A 211 -16.10 -18.44 -9.38
C ARG A 211 -15.12 -19.06 -10.32
#